data_743c031949862f1e2981b849dec5f65b
#
_entry.id   743c031949862f1e2981b849dec5f65b
#
_cell.length_a   1.000
_cell.length_b   1.000
_cell.length_c   1.000
_cell.angle_alpha   90.00
_cell.angle_beta   90.00
_cell.angle_gamma   90.00
#
_symmetry.space_group_name_H-M   'P 1'
#
loop_
_entity.id
_entity.type
_entity.pdbx_description
1 polymer ?
#
loop_
_entity_poly.entity_id
_entity_poly.type
_entity_poly.pdbx_seq_one_letter_code
_entity_poly.pdbx_strand_id
1 'polypeptide(L)'
;MSKNIANNIFNDKISVYVTECLSTNDILTNLLKRIKINEGTSVRTDFQLKGKGQRENKWLSEKNSNILFSFLLSPKIKVENQFYLHIVISIAIVKCLKKIGVDCKIKWPNDIYIGEKKIAGILIESFIYQRRVQNSVVGIGLNLNQKRFEGLNATSVYIETLEEFDKIKVIDTLKGFISHEYNNIHKIFDKKIIEYRKLLYGLNEMKRFKIGSELSLIHI
;
A
#
# COMPACT_ATOMS: atom_id res chain seq x y z
N MET A 1 -5.44 20.70 25.83
CA MET A 1 -5.64 19.64 24.83
C MET A 1 -4.29 19.11 24.43
N SER A 2 -3.84 18.02 25.03
CA SER A 2 -2.57 17.35 24.68
C SER A 2 -2.73 16.72 23.30
N LYS A 3 -2.05 17.27 22.28
CA LYS A 3 -1.87 16.61 20.99
C LYS A 3 -1.03 15.37 21.26
N ASN A 4 -1.65 14.17 21.28
CA ASN A 4 -0.96 12.92 21.09
C ASN A 4 -0.32 12.99 19.70
N ILE A 5 0.91 13.45 19.62
CA ILE A 5 1.77 13.30 18.44
C ILE A 5 2.08 11.81 18.42
N ALA A 6 1.26 11.03 17.71
CA ALA A 6 1.58 9.64 17.43
C ALA A 6 2.99 9.62 16.84
N ASN A 7 3.87 8.80 17.43
CA ASN A 7 5.28 8.69 17.03
C ASN A 7 5.31 8.31 15.56
N ASN A 8 5.58 9.27 14.66
CA ASN A 8 5.57 9.02 13.22
C ASN A 8 6.85 8.26 12.87
N ILE A 9 6.70 7.01 12.43
CA ILE A 9 7.83 6.12 12.11
C ILE A 9 8.75 6.67 11.01
N PHE A 10 8.30 7.66 10.25
CA PHE A 10 9.06 8.31 9.18
C PHE A 10 9.82 9.57 9.62
N ASN A 11 9.61 10.07 10.85
CA ASN A 11 10.32 11.25 11.32
C ASN A 11 11.81 10.96 11.47
N ASP A 12 12.63 11.89 10.99
CA ASP A 12 14.11 11.83 11.04
C ASP A 12 14.70 10.57 10.37
N LYS A 13 13.97 10.01 9.39
CA LYS A 13 14.41 8.85 8.63
C LYS A 13 14.89 9.22 7.23
N ILE A 14 15.75 8.37 6.68
CA ILE A 14 16.24 8.51 5.31
C ILE A 14 15.06 8.41 4.34
N SER A 15 14.90 9.43 3.51
CA SER A 15 13.92 9.45 2.43
C SER A 15 14.66 9.70 1.11
N VAL A 16 14.73 8.67 0.29
CA VAL A 16 15.42 8.71 -1.01
C VAL A 16 14.42 9.07 -2.10
N TYR A 17 14.79 10.00 -2.94
CA TYR A 17 14.09 10.30 -4.18
C TYR A 17 14.98 10.01 -5.38
N VAL A 18 14.43 9.31 -6.35
CA VAL A 18 15.05 9.12 -7.68
C VAL A 18 14.00 9.42 -8.75
N THR A 19 14.41 10.03 -9.86
CA THR A 19 13.49 10.37 -10.94
C THR A 19 12.94 9.12 -11.63
N GLU A 20 13.81 8.09 -11.79
CA GLU A 20 13.44 6.85 -12.45
C GLU A 20 14.24 5.67 -11.86
N CYS A 21 13.61 4.50 -11.78
CA CYS A 21 14.27 3.26 -11.35
C CYS A 21 13.58 2.02 -11.93
N LEU A 22 14.15 0.85 -11.70
CA LEU A 22 13.47 -0.42 -12.03
C LEU A 22 12.28 -0.65 -11.12
N SER A 23 12.50 -0.59 -9.80
CA SER A 23 11.46 -0.73 -8.76
C SER A 23 11.95 -0.07 -7.46
N THR A 24 11.08 0.67 -6.78
CA THR A 24 11.39 1.27 -5.46
C THR A 24 11.60 0.20 -4.40
N ASN A 25 10.89 -0.93 -4.47
CA ASN A 25 11.10 -2.09 -3.59
C ASN A 25 12.52 -2.66 -3.77
N ASP A 26 12.99 -2.79 -5.01
CA ASP A 26 14.33 -3.32 -5.28
C ASP A 26 15.44 -2.41 -4.72
N ILE A 27 15.29 -1.09 -4.86
CA ILE A 27 16.23 -0.14 -4.26
C ILE A 27 16.28 -0.36 -2.76
N LEU A 28 15.14 -0.38 -2.08
CA LEU A 28 15.09 -0.50 -0.63
C LEU A 28 15.58 -1.86 -0.14
N THR A 29 15.25 -2.93 -0.86
CA THR A 29 15.77 -4.29 -0.59
C THR A 29 17.29 -4.35 -0.74
N ASN A 30 17.85 -3.71 -1.76
CA ASN A 30 19.29 -3.66 -1.96
C ASN A 30 19.99 -2.82 -0.88
N LEU A 31 19.39 -1.72 -0.45
CA LEU A 31 19.90 -0.93 0.68
C LEU A 31 19.90 -1.76 1.96
N LEU A 32 18.81 -2.46 2.26
CA LEU A 32 18.70 -3.32 3.46
C LEU A 32 19.78 -4.44 3.50
N LYS A 33 20.14 -4.98 2.33
CA LYS A 33 21.17 -6.03 2.20
C LYS A 33 22.61 -5.52 2.36
N ARG A 34 22.86 -4.25 2.00
CA ARG A 34 24.21 -3.69 1.92
C ARG A 34 24.61 -2.85 3.12
N ILE A 35 23.66 -2.18 3.73
CA ILE A 35 23.89 -1.28 4.86
C ILE A 35 22.80 -1.43 5.91
N LYS A 36 23.11 -1.03 7.13
CA LYS A 36 22.10 -0.96 8.20
C LYS A 36 21.21 0.26 7.97
N ILE A 37 19.95 0.02 7.64
CA ILE A 37 18.92 1.04 7.55
C ILE A 37 17.85 0.81 8.63
N ASN A 38 17.20 1.89 9.04
CA ASN A 38 16.21 1.84 10.12
C ASN A 38 14.78 1.78 9.57
N GLU A 39 13.86 1.30 10.40
CA GLU A 39 12.42 1.41 10.16
C GLU A 39 12.04 2.84 9.78
N GLY A 40 11.13 3.00 8.82
CA GLY A 40 10.72 4.28 8.27
C GLY A 40 11.62 4.83 7.15
N THR A 41 12.80 4.19 6.89
CA THR A 41 13.56 4.49 5.65
C THR A 41 12.68 4.27 4.44
N SER A 42 12.66 5.23 3.51
CA SER A 42 11.73 5.20 2.39
C SER A 42 12.38 5.61 1.06
N VAL A 43 11.79 5.13 -0.03
CA VAL A 43 12.18 5.43 -1.41
C VAL A 43 10.93 5.82 -2.19
N ARG A 44 11.02 6.87 -2.99
CA ARG A 44 10.00 7.27 -3.96
C ARG A 44 10.60 7.58 -5.32
N THR A 45 9.80 7.39 -6.36
CA THR A 45 10.21 7.71 -7.74
C THR A 45 9.05 8.33 -8.52
N ASP A 46 9.38 8.96 -9.63
CA ASP A 46 8.38 9.44 -10.60
C ASP A 46 8.01 8.39 -11.64
N PHE A 47 8.89 7.39 -11.87
CA PHE A 47 8.64 6.33 -12.84
C PHE A 47 9.36 5.03 -12.48
N GLN A 48 8.69 3.90 -12.72
CA GLN A 48 9.28 2.56 -12.61
C GLN A 48 9.26 1.87 -13.96
N LEU A 49 10.45 1.49 -14.45
CA LEU A 49 10.63 0.72 -15.70
C LEU A 49 10.13 -0.73 -15.57
N LYS A 50 10.26 -1.31 -14.38
CA LYS A 50 9.88 -2.70 -14.06
C LYS A 50 9.11 -2.73 -12.74
N GLY A 51 8.04 -1.93 -12.64
CA GLY A 51 7.16 -1.94 -11.47
C GLY A 51 6.62 -3.34 -11.20
N LYS A 52 6.66 -3.77 -9.93
CA LYS A 52 6.27 -5.11 -9.50
C LYS A 52 4.91 -5.09 -8.80
N GLY A 53 4.11 -6.11 -9.05
CA GLY A 53 2.94 -6.52 -8.28
C GLY A 53 3.16 -7.85 -7.59
N GLN A 54 2.10 -8.44 -7.03
CA GLN A 54 2.17 -9.80 -6.46
C GLN A 54 2.38 -10.85 -7.56
N ARG A 55 3.14 -11.89 -7.24
CA ARG A 55 3.53 -12.99 -8.16
C ARG A 55 4.30 -12.40 -9.35
N GLU A 56 3.87 -12.64 -10.56
CA GLU A 56 4.50 -12.14 -11.80
C GLU A 56 3.81 -10.90 -12.38
N ASN A 57 2.82 -10.34 -11.68
CA ASN A 57 2.12 -9.16 -12.14
C ASN A 57 3.02 -7.93 -12.15
N LYS A 58 2.81 -7.07 -13.14
CA LYS A 58 3.52 -5.79 -13.26
C LYS A 58 2.64 -4.65 -12.75
N TRP A 59 3.28 -3.66 -12.14
CA TRP A 59 2.65 -2.37 -11.87
C TRP A 59 3.00 -1.41 -13.00
N LEU A 60 2.00 -1.02 -13.76
CA LEU A 60 2.13 -0.07 -14.85
C LEU A 60 1.69 1.31 -14.39
N SER A 61 2.44 2.36 -14.74
CA SER A 61 2.13 3.74 -14.36
C SER A 61 2.63 4.71 -15.41
N GLU A 62 1.92 5.81 -15.57
CA GLU A 62 2.37 6.95 -16.36
C GLU A 62 3.42 7.75 -15.58
N LYS A 63 4.44 8.27 -16.30
CA LYS A 63 5.52 9.05 -15.68
C LYS A 63 4.96 10.30 -15.01
N ASN A 64 5.45 10.61 -13.82
CA ASN A 64 5.09 11.76 -12.98
C ASN A 64 3.65 11.80 -12.44
N SER A 65 2.77 10.86 -12.80
CA SER A 65 1.34 10.95 -12.50
C SER A 65 0.94 10.28 -11.19
N ASN A 66 1.70 9.27 -10.75
CA ASN A 66 1.28 8.37 -9.67
C ASN A 66 2.23 8.42 -8.47
N ILE A 67 1.77 7.89 -7.33
CA ILE A 67 2.62 7.63 -6.18
C ILE A 67 3.23 6.24 -6.34
N LEU A 68 4.55 6.18 -6.40
CA LEU A 68 5.39 5.00 -6.43
C LEU A 68 6.32 5.11 -5.22
N PHE A 69 5.96 4.44 -4.13
CA PHE A 69 6.54 4.67 -2.83
C PHE A 69 6.78 3.35 -2.10
N SER A 70 8.00 3.16 -1.59
CA SER A 70 8.35 2.00 -0.75
C SER A 70 8.98 2.45 0.56
N PHE A 71 8.77 1.68 1.62
CA PHE A 71 9.34 1.96 2.94
C PHE A 71 9.61 0.68 3.73
N LEU A 72 10.51 0.78 4.71
CA LEU A 72 10.91 -0.32 5.57
C LEU A 72 10.08 -0.33 6.86
N LEU A 73 9.56 -1.49 7.22
CA LEU A 73 9.00 -1.82 8.53
C LEU A 73 9.85 -2.89 9.22
N SER A 74 9.90 -2.84 10.55
CA SER A 74 10.58 -3.85 11.39
C SER A 74 9.63 -4.39 12.46
N PRO A 75 8.58 -5.12 12.07
CA PRO A 75 7.45 -5.44 12.94
C PRO A 75 7.78 -6.48 14.01
N LYS A 76 8.79 -7.32 13.83
CA LYS A 76 9.22 -8.41 14.75
C LYS A 76 8.07 -9.32 15.19
N ILE A 77 7.06 -9.50 14.35
CA ILE A 77 5.90 -10.36 14.57
C ILE A 77 6.18 -11.80 14.16
N LYS A 78 5.37 -12.77 14.64
CA LYS A 78 5.42 -14.15 14.18
C LYS A 78 5.02 -14.22 12.70
N VAL A 79 5.58 -15.19 11.95
CA VAL A 79 5.30 -15.36 10.52
C VAL A 79 3.82 -15.61 10.24
N GLU A 80 3.12 -16.31 11.14
CA GLU A 80 1.69 -16.57 11.06
C GLU A 80 0.86 -15.28 11.05
N ASN A 81 1.42 -14.21 11.60
CA ASN A 81 0.79 -12.90 11.72
C ASN A 81 1.20 -11.92 10.61
N GLN A 82 1.95 -12.35 9.59
CA GLN A 82 2.45 -11.44 8.55
C GLN A 82 1.34 -10.70 7.77
N PHE A 83 0.15 -11.29 7.65
CA PHE A 83 -0.98 -10.66 6.98
C PHE A 83 -1.48 -9.40 7.70
N TYR A 84 -1.14 -9.22 8.98
CA TYR A 84 -1.45 -8.00 9.74
C TYR A 84 -0.86 -6.73 9.11
N LEU A 85 0.27 -6.85 8.44
CA LEU A 85 0.85 -5.74 7.70
C LEU A 85 -0.06 -5.31 6.54
N HIS A 86 -0.61 -6.27 5.79
CA HIS A 86 -1.59 -5.95 4.74
C HIS A 86 -2.84 -5.26 5.29
N ILE A 87 -3.35 -5.71 6.44
CA ILE A 87 -4.52 -5.12 7.10
C ILE A 87 -4.26 -3.65 7.42
N VAL A 88 -3.19 -3.34 8.16
CA VAL A 88 -2.93 -1.97 8.61
C VAL A 88 -2.57 -1.03 7.46
N ILE A 89 -1.82 -1.51 6.46
CA ILE A 89 -1.46 -0.70 5.30
C ILE A 89 -2.68 -0.43 4.42
N SER A 90 -3.54 -1.42 4.19
CA SER A 90 -4.78 -1.23 3.42
C SER A 90 -5.71 -0.22 4.10
N ILE A 91 -5.91 -0.33 5.42
CA ILE A 91 -6.71 0.63 6.19
C ILE A 91 -6.11 2.04 6.08
N ALA A 92 -4.78 2.18 6.20
CA ALA A 92 -4.11 3.47 6.07
C ALA A 92 -4.33 4.12 4.70
N ILE A 93 -4.27 3.34 3.61
CA ILE A 93 -4.53 3.84 2.25
C ILE A 93 -6.00 4.26 2.11
N VAL A 94 -6.94 3.44 2.59
CA VAL A 94 -8.38 3.79 2.54
C VAL A 94 -8.64 5.09 3.31
N LYS A 95 -8.08 5.26 4.50
CA LYS A 95 -8.23 6.50 5.27
C LYS A 95 -7.60 7.72 4.60
N CYS A 96 -6.43 7.53 3.96
CA CYS A 96 -5.78 8.57 3.18
C CYS A 96 -6.65 9.00 2.00
N LEU A 97 -7.18 8.05 1.22
CA LEU A 97 -8.05 8.32 0.09
C LEU A 97 -9.35 8.99 0.52
N LYS A 98 -9.97 8.52 1.60
CA LYS A 98 -11.18 9.14 2.16
C LYS A 98 -10.94 10.61 2.58
N LYS A 99 -9.77 10.92 3.14
CA LYS A 99 -9.41 12.30 3.53
C LYS A 99 -9.33 13.25 2.33
N ILE A 100 -9.03 12.75 1.15
CA ILE A 100 -9.00 13.51 -0.11
C ILE A 100 -10.25 13.32 -0.98
N GLY A 101 -11.36 12.90 -0.36
CA GLY A 101 -12.68 12.85 -1.00
C GLY A 101 -12.98 11.58 -1.80
N VAL A 102 -12.19 10.52 -1.67
CA VAL A 102 -12.35 9.28 -2.44
C VAL A 102 -12.77 8.12 -1.55
N ASP A 103 -13.99 7.62 -1.73
CA ASP A 103 -14.48 6.41 -1.06
C ASP A 103 -14.04 5.16 -1.85
N CYS A 104 -13.42 4.22 -1.14
CA CYS A 104 -12.88 3.00 -1.74
C CYS A 104 -13.02 1.79 -0.82
N LYS A 105 -12.79 0.60 -1.38
CA LYS A 105 -12.87 -0.69 -0.70
C LYS A 105 -11.58 -1.48 -0.88
N ILE A 106 -11.32 -2.41 0.03
CA ILE A 106 -10.17 -3.30 -0.01
C ILE A 106 -10.55 -4.57 -0.76
N LYS A 107 -9.95 -4.81 -1.91
CA LYS A 107 -10.05 -6.11 -2.59
C LYS A 107 -8.92 -7.01 -2.10
N TRP A 108 -9.31 -7.99 -1.31
CA TRP A 108 -8.37 -8.99 -0.78
C TRP A 108 -7.53 -9.64 -1.90
N PRO A 109 -6.22 -9.88 -1.72
CA PRO A 109 -5.47 -9.66 -0.46
C PRO A 109 -4.77 -8.29 -0.36
N ASN A 110 -4.61 -7.51 -1.43
CA ASN A 110 -3.62 -6.43 -1.49
C ASN A 110 -3.96 -5.25 -2.39
N ASP A 111 -5.19 -5.14 -2.84
CA ASP A 111 -5.61 -4.11 -3.77
C ASP A 111 -6.68 -3.19 -3.17
N ILE A 112 -6.70 -1.94 -3.63
CA ILE A 112 -7.75 -0.97 -3.28
C ILE A 112 -8.54 -0.67 -4.55
N TYR A 113 -9.87 -0.67 -4.42
CA TYR A 113 -10.81 -0.57 -5.53
C TYR A 113 -11.85 0.52 -5.29
N ILE A 114 -12.30 1.14 -6.38
CA ILE A 114 -13.50 1.98 -6.46
C ILE A 114 -14.42 1.31 -7.47
N GLY A 115 -15.61 0.90 -7.02
CA GLY A 115 -16.42 0.00 -7.83
C GLY A 115 -15.60 -1.23 -8.24
N GLU A 116 -15.48 -1.49 -9.54
CA GLU A 116 -14.71 -2.62 -10.09
C GLU A 116 -13.28 -2.22 -10.52
N LYS A 117 -12.89 -0.95 -10.37
CA LYS A 117 -11.63 -0.42 -10.88
C LYS A 117 -10.57 -0.32 -9.77
N LYS A 118 -9.35 -0.75 -10.09
CA LYS A 118 -8.21 -0.68 -9.16
C LYS A 118 -7.66 0.75 -9.10
N ILE A 119 -7.52 1.28 -7.88
CA ILE A 119 -6.90 2.59 -7.64
C ILE A 119 -5.51 2.46 -6.99
N ALA A 120 -5.28 1.44 -6.17
CA ALA A 120 -3.97 1.21 -5.55
C ALA A 120 -3.67 -0.28 -5.41
N GLY A 121 -2.38 -0.59 -5.30
CA GLY A 121 -1.87 -1.93 -5.00
C GLY A 121 -0.75 -1.89 -3.97
N ILE A 122 -0.66 -2.95 -3.18
CA ILE A 122 0.32 -3.12 -2.10
C ILE A 122 1.17 -4.35 -2.41
N LEU A 123 2.50 -4.20 -2.31
CA LEU A 123 3.44 -5.31 -2.40
C LEU A 123 4.30 -5.34 -1.14
N ILE A 124 4.17 -6.40 -0.33
CA ILE A 124 4.97 -6.58 0.88
C ILE A 124 5.93 -7.75 0.68
N GLU A 125 7.22 -7.47 0.78
CA GLU A 125 8.31 -8.45 0.71
C GLU A 125 8.94 -8.57 2.09
N SER A 126 8.72 -9.71 2.76
CA SER A 126 9.11 -9.93 4.15
C SER A 126 10.39 -10.75 4.27
N PHE A 127 11.27 -10.33 5.17
CA PHE A 127 12.52 -11.02 5.54
C PHE A 127 12.31 -11.73 6.86
N ILE A 128 12.30 -13.06 6.80
CA ILE A 128 11.96 -13.93 7.93
C ILE A 128 13.25 -14.53 8.52
N TYR A 129 13.37 -14.46 9.85
CA TYR A 129 14.41 -15.13 10.60
C TYR A 129 13.83 -15.71 11.89
N GLN A 130 14.17 -16.96 12.22
CA GLN A 130 13.66 -17.69 13.39
C GLN A 130 12.13 -17.60 13.57
N ARG A 131 11.38 -17.88 12.47
CA ARG A 131 9.91 -17.81 12.42
C ARG A 131 9.32 -16.45 12.79
N ARG A 132 10.10 -15.38 12.64
CA ARG A 132 9.64 -14.00 12.83
C ARG A 132 9.92 -13.17 11.59
N VAL A 133 8.98 -12.29 11.25
CA VAL A 133 9.17 -11.23 10.27
C VAL A 133 10.03 -10.16 10.91
N GLN A 134 11.30 -10.11 10.55
CA GLN A 134 12.25 -9.13 11.08
C GLN A 134 12.09 -7.78 10.40
N ASN A 135 12.05 -7.81 9.08
CA ASN A 135 11.88 -6.64 8.25
C ASN A 135 10.86 -6.92 7.15
N SER A 136 10.19 -5.88 6.68
CA SER A 136 9.32 -5.93 5.51
C SER A 136 9.51 -4.67 4.67
N VAL A 137 9.81 -4.86 3.39
CA VAL A 137 9.76 -3.79 2.40
C VAL A 137 8.33 -3.71 1.89
N VAL A 138 7.70 -2.57 2.12
CA VAL A 138 6.32 -2.30 1.73
C VAL A 138 6.31 -1.34 0.55
N GLY A 139 5.85 -1.79 -0.61
CA GLY A 139 5.62 -0.97 -1.80
C GLY A 139 4.15 -0.60 -1.95
N ILE A 140 3.90 0.66 -2.25
CA ILE A 140 2.58 1.20 -2.57
C ILE A 140 2.62 1.85 -3.94
N GLY A 141 1.81 1.34 -4.87
CA GLY A 141 1.45 2.01 -6.10
C GLY A 141 0.05 2.60 -5.93
N LEU A 142 -0.10 3.92 -6.05
CA LEU A 142 -1.38 4.61 -5.98
C LEU A 142 -1.55 5.48 -7.22
N ASN A 143 -2.60 5.20 -7.97
CA ASN A 143 -2.98 6.00 -9.14
C ASN A 143 -3.54 7.34 -8.65
N LEU A 144 -2.77 8.42 -8.82
CA LEU A 144 -3.13 9.73 -8.31
C LEU A 144 -3.68 10.64 -9.41
N ASN A 145 -2.81 11.08 -10.30
CA ASN A 145 -3.13 12.07 -11.34
C ASN A 145 -3.17 11.48 -12.76
N GLN A 146 -3.03 10.17 -12.91
CA GLN A 146 -3.09 9.51 -14.22
C GLN A 146 -4.48 9.63 -14.81
N LYS A 147 -4.56 10.06 -16.07
CA LYS A 147 -5.82 10.40 -16.76
C LYS A 147 -6.36 9.24 -17.61
N ARG A 148 -5.51 8.27 -18.01
CA ARG A 148 -5.89 7.18 -18.91
C ARG A 148 -5.28 5.85 -18.48
N PHE A 149 -6.01 4.77 -18.68
CA PHE A 149 -5.60 3.41 -18.35
C PHE A 149 -5.94 2.49 -19.52
N GLU A 150 -5.07 2.46 -20.54
CA GLU A 150 -5.30 1.66 -21.75
C GLU A 150 -5.25 0.16 -21.41
N GLY A 151 -6.34 -0.56 -21.70
CA GLY A 151 -6.44 -2.01 -21.49
C GLY A 151 -6.44 -2.45 -20.02
N LEU A 152 -6.45 -1.53 -19.05
CA LEU A 152 -6.44 -1.84 -17.62
C LEU A 152 -7.78 -1.50 -16.97
N ASN A 153 -8.31 -2.40 -16.14
CA ASN A 153 -9.46 -2.10 -15.30
C ASN A 153 -9.01 -1.33 -14.04
N ALA A 154 -8.66 -0.05 -14.23
CA ALA A 154 -8.10 0.82 -13.21
C ALA A 154 -8.72 2.21 -13.26
N THR A 155 -8.57 2.96 -12.16
CA THR A 155 -8.95 4.36 -12.02
C THR A 155 -7.88 5.13 -11.24
N SER A 156 -8.04 6.44 -11.10
CA SER A 156 -7.15 7.31 -10.32
C SER A 156 -7.96 8.30 -9.50
N VAL A 157 -7.31 8.95 -8.53
CA VAL A 157 -7.93 10.04 -7.77
C VAL A 157 -8.42 11.14 -8.72
N TYR A 158 -7.62 11.49 -9.72
CA TYR A 158 -8.01 12.48 -10.73
C TYR A 158 -9.30 12.11 -11.47
N ILE A 159 -9.45 10.87 -11.91
CA ILE A 159 -10.66 10.43 -12.63
C ILE A 159 -11.89 10.50 -11.72
N GLU A 160 -11.75 10.20 -10.44
CA GLU A 160 -12.86 10.16 -9.49
C GLU A 160 -13.25 11.56 -8.96
N THR A 161 -12.29 12.51 -8.93
CA THR A 161 -12.52 13.85 -8.34
C THR A 161 -12.45 14.99 -9.35
N LEU A 162 -11.83 14.76 -10.51
CA LEU A 162 -11.48 15.78 -11.53
C LEU A 162 -10.48 16.84 -11.03
N GLU A 163 -9.77 16.54 -9.92
CA GLU A 163 -8.77 17.41 -9.31
C GLU A 163 -7.38 16.82 -9.37
N GLU A 164 -6.37 17.66 -9.59
CA GLU A 164 -4.95 17.25 -9.48
C GLU A 164 -4.44 17.44 -8.06
N PHE A 165 -3.71 16.45 -7.55
CA PHE A 165 -3.18 16.44 -6.21
C PHE A 165 -1.65 16.50 -6.19
N ASP A 166 -1.11 17.26 -5.24
CA ASP A 166 0.33 17.27 -4.95
C ASP A 166 0.76 15.91 -4.37
N LYS A 167 1.61 15.19 -5.10
CA LYS A 167 2.12 13.87 -4.72
C LYS A 167 2.77 13.88 -3.33
N ILE A 168 3.54 14.92 -3.01
CA ILE A 168 4.27 15.00 -1.73
C ILE A 168 3.30 15.16 -0.56
N LYS A 169 2.31 16.03 -0.68
CA LYS A 169 1.28 16.22 0.35
C LYS A 169 0.47 14.94 0.59
N VAL A 170 0.16 14.21 -0.48
CA VAL A 170 -0.56 12.93 -0.34
C VAL A 170 0.34 11.86 0.29
N ILE A 171 1.62 11.76 -0.08
CA ILE A 171 2.58 10.86 0.56
C ILE A 171 2.72 11.17 2.06
N ASP A 172 2.84 12.43 2.44
CA ASP A 172 2.98 12.81 3.85
C ASP A 172 1.71 12.52 4.65
N THR A 173 0.54 12.72 4.05
CA THR A 173 -0.75 12.31 4.63
C THR A 173 -0.79 10.79 4.81
N LEU A 174 -0.39 10.03 3.79
CA LEU A 174 -0.34 8.57 3.82
C LEU A 174 0.64 8.06 4.90
N LYS A 175 1.85 8.64 5.00
CA LYS A 175 2.83 8.34 6.06
C LYS A 175 2.23 8.53 7.46
N GLY A 176 1.44 9.59 7.67
CA GLY A 176 0.74 9.84 8.93
C GLY A 176 -0.24 8.72 9.28
N PHE A 177 -1.08 8.30 8.33
CA PHE A 177 -2.01 7.19 8.53
C PHE A 177 -1.29 5.85 8.72
N ILE A 178 -0.25 5.55 7.93
CA ILE A 178 0.56 4.33 8.10
C ILE A 178 1.12 4.28 9.52
N SER A 179 1.75 5.34 9.99
CA SER A 179 2.32 5.40 11.34
C SER A 179 1.26 5.19 12.42
N HIS A 180 0.09 5.82 12.27
CA HIS A 180 -1.01 5.67 13.21
C HIS A 180 -1.53 4.22 13.28
N GLU A 181 -1.75 3.59 12.13
CA GLU A 181 -2.28 2.23 12.07
C GLU A 181 -1.23 1.20 12.53
N TYR A 182 0.02 1.38 12.15
CA TYR A 182 1.11 0.46 12.45
C TYR A 182 1.56 0.50 13.91
N ASN A 183 1.66 1.66 14.54
CA ASN A 183 2.08 1.79 15.95
C ASN A 183 1.18 1.03 16.92
N ASN A 184 -0.03 0.72 16.54
CA ASN A 184 -1.00 0.00 17.33
C ASN A 184 -1.14 -1.49 16.94
N ILE A 185 -0.27 -2.00 16.05
CA ILE A 185 -0.39 -3.35 15.48
C ILE A 185 -0.45 -4.47 16.53
N HIS A 186 0.24 -4.30 17.67
CA HIS A 186 0.28 -5.31 18.74
C HIS A 186 -0.86 -5.20 19.75
N LYS A 187 -1.53 -4.05 19.84
CA LYS A 187 -2.48 -3.75 20.94
C LYS A 187 -3.95 -3.86 20.52
N ILE A 188 -4.27 -3.71 19.23
CA ILE A 188 -5.67 -3.50 18.79
C ILE A 188 -6.00 -4.44 17.60
N PHE A 189 -5.38 -5.60 17.57
CA PHE A 189 -5.45 -6.47 16.40
C PHE A 189 -6.88 -6.86 16.05
N ASP A 190 -7.66 -7.36 17.02
CA ASP A 190 -9.05 -7.80 16.79
C ASP A 190 -9.93 -6.65 16.27
N LYS A 191 -9.75 -5.44 16.81
CA LYS A 191 -10.47 -4.25 16.32
C LYS A 191 -10.10 -3.91 14.87
N LYS A 192 -8.83 -4.10 14.48
CA LYS A 192 -8.37 -3.85 13.11
C LYS A 192 -8.89 -4.88 12.12
N ILE A 193 -9.02 -6.14 12.51
CA ILE A 193 -9.70 -7.14 11.69
C ILE A 193 -11.15 -6.74 11.43
N ILE A 194 -11.88 -6.31 12.46
CA ILE A 194 -13.28 -5.88 12.31
C ILE A 194 -13.38 -4.67 11.38
N GLU A 195 -12.49 -3.67 11.53
CA GLU A 195 -12.42 -2.50 10.67
C GLU A 195 -12.11 -2.90 9.23
N TYR A 196 -11.09 -3.75 9.03
CA TYR A 196 -10.70 -4.28 7.72
C TYR A 196 -11.85 -5.00 7.02
N ARG A 197 -12.56 -5.90 7.75
CA ARG A 197 -13.70 -6.66 7.20
C ARG A 197 -14.79 -5.73 6.68
N LYS A 198 -15.12 -4.65 7.40
CA LYS A 198 -16.13 -3.66 6.97
C LYS A 198 -15.72 -2.92 5.69
N LEU A 199 -14.43 -2.87 5.39
CA LEU A 199 -13.88 -2.20 4.21
C LEU A 199 -13.69 -3.16 3.03
N LEU A 200 -13.95 -4.47 3.19
CA LEU A 200 -13.78 -5.44 2.10
C LEU A 200 -14.74 -5.16 0.94
N TYR A 201 -14.17 -5.28 -0.25
CA TYR A 201 -14.92 -5.27 -1.49
C TYR A 201 -15.74 -6.56 -1.62
N GLY A 202 -17.04 -6.40 -1.89
CA GLY A 202 -17.94 -7.54 -2.07
C GLY A 202 -18.31 -8.29 -0.78
N LEU A 203 -18.05 -7.72 0.41
CA LEU A 203 -18.45 -8.32 1.67
C LEU A 203 -19.96 -8.60 1.68
N ASN A 204 -20.35 -9.84 2.04
CA ASN A 204 -21.72 -10.35 2.01
C ASN A 204 -22.39 -10.35 0.62
N GLU A 205 -21.61 -10.34 -0.45
CA GLU A 205 -22.10 -10.41 -1.81
C GLU A 205 -21.61 -11.70 -2.50
N MET A 206 -22.47 -12.26 -3.36
CA MET A 206 -22.06 -13.32 -4.28
C MET A 206 -21.29 -12.70 -5.45
N LYS A 207 -20.01 -12.98 -5.55
CA LYS A 207 -19.16 -12.47 -6.63
C LYS A 207 -18.69 -13.61 -7.55
N ARG A 208 -18.63 -13.29 -8.84
CA ARG A 208 -18.01 -14.19 -9.83
C ARG A 208 -16.51 -13.95 -9.87
N PHE A 209 -15.75 -15.00 -9.66
CA PHE A 209 -14.30 -15.00 -9.80
C PHE A 209 -13.89 -15.91 -10.94
N LYS A 210 -12.93 -15.47 -11.73
CA LYS A 210 -12.32 -16.26 -12.79
C LYS A 210 -10.98 -16.80 -12.32
N ILE A 211 -10.84 -18.11 -12.28
CA ILE A 211 -9.58 -18.80 -11.97
C ILE A 211 -9.18 -19.58 -13.22
N GLY A 212 -8.20 -19.06 -13.97
CA GLY A 212 -7.87 -19.61 -15.30
C GLY A 212 -9.03 -19.46 -16.27
N SER A 213 -9.54 -20.57 -16.82
CA SER A 213 -10.73 -20.64 -17.69
C SER A 213 -12.04 -20.85 -16.92
N GLU A 214 -11.98 -21.16 -15.63
CA GLU A 214 -13.17 -21.51 -14.82
C GLU A 214 -13.75 -20.26 -14.13
N LEU A 215 -15.08 -20.21 -14.11
CA LEU A 215 -15.86 -19.22 -13.37
C LEU A 215 -16.35 -19.85 -12.06
N SER A 216 -16.03 -19.27 -10.94
CA SER A 216 -16.52 -19.69 -9.63
C SER A 216 -17.35 -18.57 -8.99
N LEU A 217 -18.45 -18.93 -8.33
CA LEU A 217 -19.23 -18.05 -7.48
C LEU A 217 -18.72 -18.19 -6.03
N ILE A 218 -18.23 -17.11 -5.47
CA ILE A 218 -17.70 -17.09 -4.10
C ILE A 218 -18.50 -16.06 -3.29
N HIS A 219 -18.95 -16.48 -2.13
CA HIS A 219 -19.51 -15.58 -1.12
C HIS A 219 -18.36 -15.06 -0.25
N ILE A 220 -18.20 -13.75 -0.20
CA ILE A 220 -17.13 -13.06 0.55
C ILE A 220 -17.68 -12.56 1.88
#